data_b0b128c8f2e7871812a98a675c0c39c3
#
_entry.id   b0b128c8f2e7871812a98a675c0c39c3
#
_cell.length_a   1.000
_cell.length_b   1.000
_cell.length_c   1.000
_cell.angle_alpha   90.00
_cell.angle_beta   90.00
_cell.angle_gamma   90.00
#
_symmetry.space_group_name_H-M   'P 1'
#
loop_
_entity.id
_entity.type
_entity.pdbx_description
1 polymer ?
#
loop_
_entity_poly.entity_id
_entity_poly.type
_entity_poly.pdbx_seq_one_letter_code
_entity_poly.pdbx_strand_id
1 'polypeptide(L)'
;MRKLYFDICRNELSTSGGWQSICVGYLSDMKDMRDDLKACKICADRFAATATAHQPKPIVWFAPQARILIAGQAPGIKVHNSGRPFDDASGDRLRDWLGMDGATFYDTDKVAILPMGFCFPGYDAKGSDLPPPPVCARTWRPDALAMLPDLRLKVLIGGYAM
;
A
#
# COMPACT_ATOMS: atom_id res chain seq x y z
N MET A 1 6.99 -11.40 17.91
CA MET A 1 7.71 -12.48 17.19
C MET A 1 8.12 -12.08 15.77
N ARG A 2 7.25 -11.55 14.89
CA ARG A 2 7.59 -11.17 13.49
C ARG A 2 8.75 -10.16 13.35
N LYS A 3 8.85 -9.17 14.25
CA LYS A 3 9.94 -8.18 14.23
C LYS A 3 11.31 -8.80 14.48
N LEU A 4 11.38 -9.79 15.39
CA LEU A 4 12.61 -10.52 15.72
C LEU A 4 13.14 -11.32 14.51
N TYR A 5 12.24 -11.97 13.76
CA TYR A 5 12.58 -12.72 12.55
C TYR A 5 13.11 -11.81 11.44
N PHE A 6 12.52 -10.62 11.25
CA PHE A 6 12.98 -9.67 10.26
C PHE A 6 14.39 -9.14 10.56
N ASP A 7 14.66 -8.81 11.81
CA ASP A 7 15.99 -8.33 12.25
C ASP A 7 17.06 -9.41 12.07
N ILE A 8 16.73 -10.67 12.33
CA ILE A 8 17.62 -11.84 12.12
C ILE A 8 17.89 -12.01 10.62
N CYS A 9 16.88 -12.00 9.76
CA CYS A 9 17.05 -12.16 8.32
C CYS A 9 17.85 -11.02 7.67
N ARG A 10 17.87 -9.83 8.28
CA ARG A 10 18.61 -8.68 7.78
C ARG A 10 20.08 -8.66 8.18
N ASN A 11 20.41 -9.15 9.37
CA ASN A 11 21.74 -9.02 9.94
C ASN A 11 22.61 -10.28 9.81
N GLU A 12 22.02 -11.46 9.56
CA GLU A 12 22.76 -12.73 9.55
C GLU A 12 22.76 -13.44 8.18
N LEU A 13 23.19 -12.77 7.13
CA LEU A 13 23.55 -13.42 5.86
C LEU A 13 24.88 -14.20 5.95
N SER A 14 25.42 -14.41 7.17
CA SER A 14 26.69 -15.10 7.40
C SER A 14 26.50 -16.34 8.29
N THR A 15 26.72 -17.51 7.70
CA THR A 15 27.19 -18.75 8.33
C THR A 15 26.31 -19.56 9.26
N SER A 16 25.16 -20.10 8.78
CA SER A 16 24.73 -21.48 9.17
C SER A 16 23.39 -21.86 8.51
N GLY A 17 23.31 -23.03 7.89
CA GLY A 17 22.27 -23.43 6.93
C GLY A 17 20.83 -23.57 7.43
N GLY A 18 20.51 -23.36 8.71
CA GLY A 18 19.16 -23.47 9.25
C GLY A 18 18.36 -22.15 9.16
N TRP A 19 19.01 -21.00 9.29
CA TRP A 19 18.40 -19.68 9.27
C TRP A 19 18.10 -19.18 7.85
N GLN A 20 18.87 -19.63 6.85
CA GLN A 20 18.64 -19.31 5.45
C GLN A 20 17.27 -19.79 4.96
N SER A 21 16.84 -20.98 5.37
CA SER A 21 15.53 -21.54 4.97
C SER A 21 14.37 -20.73 5.57
N ILE A 22 14.51 -20.24 6.81
CA ILE A 22 13.49 -19.42 7.47
C ILE A 22 13.38 -18.03 6.82
N CYS A 23 14.52 -17.43 6.49
CA CYS A 23 14.56 -16.13 5.83
C CYS A 23 14.02 -16.20 4.40
N VAL A 24 14.33 -17.24 3.64
CA VAL A 24 13.77 -17.48 2.31
C VAL A 24 12.25 -17.67 2.38
N GLY A 25 11.76 -18.45 3.35
CA GLY A 25 10.31 -18.63 3.56
C GLY A 25 9.60 -17.32 3.88
N TYR A 26 10.15 -16.49 4.79
CA TYR A 26 9.55 -15.20 5.14
C TYR A 26 9.51 -14.22 3.94
N LEU A 27 10.58 -14.14 3.15
CA LEU A 27 10.63 -13.31 1.94
C LEU A 27 9.71 -13.82 0.85
N SER A 28 9.51 -15.14 0.74
CA SER A 28 8.53 -15.76 -0.14
C SER A 28 7.11 -15.39 0.24
N ASP A 29 6.73 -15.55 1.51
CA ASP A 29 5.40 -15.20 2.03
C ASP A 29 5.06 -13.72 1.83
N MET A 30 6.07 -12.86 1.95
CA MET A 30 5.91 -11.41 1.73
C MET A 30 5.67 -11.06 0.27
N LYS A 31 6.37 -11.73 -0.64
CA LYS A 31 6.15 -11.57 -2.08
C LYS A 31 4.73 -12.02 -2.44
N ASP A 32 4.31 -13.15 -1.95
CA ASP A 32 2.99 -13.74 -2.21
C ASP A 32 1.86 -12.78 -1.77
N MET A 33 1.92 -12.20 -0.57
CA MET A 33 0.87 -11.28 -0.10
C MET A 33 0.73 -10.05 -0.99
N ARG A 34 1.83 -9.45 -1.45
CA ARG A 34 1.76 -8.30 -2.37
C ARG A 34 1.21 -8.68 -3.74
N ASP A 35 1.53 -9.86 -4.21
CA ASP A 35 1.04 -10.36 -5.49
C ASP A 35 -0.44 -10.75 -5.39
N ASP A 36 -0.87 -11.34 -4.28
CA ASP A 36 -2.27 -11.59 -3.96
C ASP A 36 -3.08 -10.29 -3.88
N LEU A 37 -2.53 -9.25 -3.23
CA LEU A 37 -3.16 -7.95 -3.17
C LEU A 37 -3.29 -7.33 -4.57
N LYS A 38 -2.27 -7.41 -5.43
CA LYS A 38 -2.34 -6.92 -6.82
C LYS A 38 -3.38 -7.66 -7.64
N ALA A 39 -3.54 -8.97 -7.40
CA ALA A 39 -4.52 -9.82 -8.08
C ALA A 39 -5.93 -9.72 -7.50
N CYS A 40 -6.15 -8.95 -6.42
CA CYS A 40 -7.40 -8.89 -5.69
C CYS A 40 -8.59 -8.44 -6.56
N LYS A 41 -9.69 -9.21 -6.49
CA LYS A 41 -10.96 -8.98 -7.20
C LYS A 41 -12.18 -8.89 -6.27
N ILE A 42 -11.99 -8.83 -4.95
CA ILE A 42 -13.08 -8.86 -3.94
C ILE A 42 -14.18 -7.83 -4.22
N CYS A 43 -13.82 -6.67 -4.78
CA CYS A 43 -14.77 -5.59 -5.06
C CYS A 43 -15.26 -5.53 -6.51
N ALA A 44 -15.07 -6.57 -7.34
CA ALA A 44 -15.38 -6.54 -8.76
C ALA A 44 -16.85 -6.18 -9.03
N ASP A 45 -17.80 -6.89 -8.40
CA ASP A 45 -19.24 -6.63 -8.59
C ASP A 45 -19.65 -5.24 -8.07
N ARG A 46 -19.07 -4.82 -6.94
CA ARG A 46 -19.29 -3.49 -6.39
C ARG A 46 -18.86 -2.40 -7.37
N PHE A 47 -17.67 -2.53 -7.98
CA PHE A 47 -17.15 -1.52 -8.90
C PHE A 47 -17.85 -1.53 -10.25
N ALA A 48 -18.27 -2.71 -10.73
CA ALA A 48 -19.10 -2.83 -11.93
C ALA A 48 -20.46 -2.12 -11.78
N ALA A 49 -21.00 -2.04 -10.56
CA ALA A 49 -22.26 -1.37 -10.25
C ALA A 49 -22.15 0.15 -10.04
N THR A 50 -20.94 0.73 -10.06
CA THR A 50 -20.72 2.18 -9.94
C THR A 50 -20.96 2.89 -11.28
N ALA A 51 -21.09 4.21 -11.27
CA ALA A 51 -21.21 5.01 -12.49
C ALA A 51 -20.02 4.84 -13.46
N THR A 52 -18.86 4.47 -12.95
CA THR A 52 -17.63 4.21 -13.73
C THR A 52 -17.53 2.78 -14.27
N ALA A 53 -18.29 1.82 -13.77
CA ALA A 53 -18.37 0.43 -14.21
C ALA A 53 -16.98 -0.20 -14.51
N HIS A 54 -16.00 -0.02 -13.64
CA HIS A 54 -14.61 -0.40 -13.87
C HIS A 54 -14.22 -1.69 -13.13
N GLN A 55 -13.10 -2.28 -13.52
CA GLN A 55 -12.52 -3.44 -12.85
C GLN A 55 -11.59 -3.02 -11.69
N PRO A 56 -11.44 -3.87 -10.64
CA PRO A 56 -10.44 -3.66 -9.61
C PRO A 56 -9.02 -3.58 -10.20
N LYS A 57 -8.29 -2.55 -9.79
CA LYS A 57 -6.87 -2.36 -10.09
C LYS A 57 -6.17 -1.87 -8.82
N PRO A 58 -5.73 -2.79 -7.94
CA PRO A 58 -5.05 -2.40 -6.72
C PRO A 58 -3.73 -1.70 -6.99
N ILE A 59 -3.52 -0.56 -6.36
CA ILE A 59 -2.27 0.20 -6.39
C ILE A 59 -1.46 -0.18 -5.16
N VAL A 60 -0.40 -0.95 -5.37
CA VAL A 60 0.45 -1.50 -4.31
C VAL A 60 1.81 -0.81 -4.35
N TRP A 61 2.12 -0.01 -3.32
CA TRP A 61 3.30 0.86 -3.30
C TRP A 61 3.98 0.84 -1.93
N PHE A 62 4.67 -0.25 -1.61
CA PHE A 62 5.45 -0.39 -0.39
C PHE A 62 6.48 -1.51 -0.48
N ALA A 63 7.55 -1.38 0.29
CA ALA A 63 8.54 -2.42 0.53
C ALA A 63 8.86 -2.48 2.04
N PRO A 64 9.38 -3.60 2.55
CA PRO A 64 9.62 -3.81 3.97
C PRO A 64 10.57 -2.80 4.63
N GLN A 65 11.47 -2.24 3.84
CA GLN A 65 12.49 -1.29 4.27
C GLN A 65 11.94 0.11 4.57
N ALA A 66 10.70 0.39 4.14
CA ALA A 66 10.10 1.71 4.28
C ALA A 66 10.04 2.17 5.74
N ARG A 67 10.42 3.41 5.97
CA ARG A 67 10.41 4.05 7.30
C ARG A 67 9.30 5.08 7.46
N ILE A 68 8.72 5.52 6.36
CA ILE A 68 7.63 6.49 6.32
C ILE A 68 6.41 5.81 5.74
N LEU A 69 5.29 5.87 6.45
CA LEU A 69 3.99 5.41 5.95
C LEU A 69 3.13 6.62 5.62
N ILE A 70 2.60 6.66 4.40
CA ILE A 70 1.54 7.58 4.00
C ILE A 70 0.25 6.77 3.86
N ALA A 71 -0.76 7.11 4.65
CA ALA A 71 -2.08 6.50 4.59
C ALA A 71 -3.10 7.54 4.13
N GLY A 72 -3.71 7.31 2.98
CA GLY A 72 -4.80 8.11 2.43
C GLY A 72 -6.11 7.34 2.38
N GLN A 73 -7.12 7.92 1.75
CA GLN A 73 -8.44 7.32 1.60
C GLN A 73 -8.41 6.16 0.60
N ALA A 74 -8.24 6.47 -0.68
CA ALA A 74 -8.19 5.53 -1.81
C ALA A 74 -7.58 6.23 -3.03
N PRO A 75 -7.14 5.49 -4.05
CA PRO A 75 -6.75 6.06 -5.34
C PRO A 75 -7.92 6.79 -6.00
N GLY A 76 -7.70 7.97 -6.54
CA GLY A 76 -8.63 8.64 -7.46
C GLY A 76 -8.51 8.08 -8.88
N ILE A 77 -9.37 8.54 -9.80
CA ILE A 77 -9.39 8.05 -11.20
C ILE A 77 -8.06 8.27 -11.94
N LYS A 78 -7.36 9.37 -11.71
CA LYS A 78 -6.04 9.62 -12.31
C LYS A 78 -5.02 8.58 -11.89
N VAL A 79 -4.98 8.27 -10.59
CA VAL A 79 -4.11 7.23 -10.03
C VAL A 79 -4.51 5.84 -10.53
N HIS A 80 -5.81 5.55 -10.65
CA HIS A 80 -6.30 4.31 -11.26
C HIS A 80 -5.77 4.13 -12.68
N ASN A 81 -5.79 5.19 -13.50
CA ASN A 81 -5.33 5.14 -14.88
C ASN A 81 -3.80 4.99 -14.95
N SER A 82 -3.05 5.84 -14.26
CA SER A 82 -1.58 5.83 -14.29
C SER A 82 -0.96 4.63 -13.56
N GLY A 83 -1.62 4.10 -12.54
CA GLY A 83 -1.07 3.07 -11.65
C GLY A 83 -0.06 3.58 -10.65
N ARG A 84 0.12 4.91 -10.52
CA ARG A 84 1.08 5.55 -9.65
C ARG A 84 0.36 6.35 -8.56
N PRO A 85 0.58 6.06 -7.26
CA PRO A 85 -0.12 6.73 -6.18
C PRO A 85 0.25 8.21 -6.11
N PHE A 86 -0.73 9.05 -5.78
CA PHE A 86 -0.54 10.51 -5.70
C PHE A 86 0.03 11.13 -6.99
N ASP A 87 -0.36 10.60 -8.16
CA ASP A 87 0.02 11.12 -9.47
C ASP A 87 -1.00 12.17 -9.94
N ASP A 88 -1.21 13.20 -9.12
CA ASP A 88 -2.16 14.28 -9.33
C ASP A 88 -1.75 15.53 -8.51
N ALA A 89 -2.51 16.62 -8.62
CA ALA A 89 -2.25 17.86 -7.91
C ALA A 89 -2.26 17.73 -6.38
N SER A 90 -2.97 16.73 -5.83
CA SER A 90 -2.93 16.45 -4.39
C SER A 90 -1.57 15.88 -3.96
N GLY A 91 -0.99 15.06 -4.84
CA GLY A 91 0.33 14.49 -4.64
C GLY A 91 1.44 15.53 -4.77
N ASP A 92 1.33 16.48 -5.71
CA ASP A 92 2.28 17.60 -5.82
C ASP A 92 2.31 18.39 -4.51
N ARG A 93 1.14 18.77 -4.00
CA ARG A 93 0.99 19.48 -2.73
C ARG A 93 1.51 18.69 -1.54
N LEU A 94 1.27 17.38 -1.50
CA LEU A 94 1.75 16.51 -0.43
C LEU A 94 3.28 16.44 -0.41
N ARG A 95 3.91 16.29 -1.58
CA ARG A 95 5.37 16.31 -1.69
C ARG A 95 5.98 17.64 -1.23
N ASP A 96 5.36 18.74 -1.62
CA ASP A 96 5.76 20.07 -1.19
C ASP A 96 5.67 20.22 0.34
N TRP A 97 4.56 19.83 0.97
CA TRP A 97 4.39 19.87 2.42
C TRP A 97 5.38 18.97 3.18
N LEU A 98 5.78 17.85 2.59
CA LEU A 98 6.75 16.93 3.19
C LEU A 98 8.20 17.33 2.90
N GLY A 99 8.44 18.32 2.04
CA GLY A 99 9.77 18.69 1.56
C GLY A 99 10.47 17.55 0.81
N MET A 100 9.69 16.69 0.12
CA MET A 100 10.20 15.51 -0.59
C MET A 100 10.16 15.72 -2.10
N ASP A 101 11.26 15.41 -2.77
CA ASP A 101 11.27 15.29 -4.22
C ASP A 101 10.55 14.00 -4.69
N GLY A 102 10.27 13.95 -6.00
CA GLY A 102 9.59 12.78 -6.57
C GLY A 102 10.40 11.49 -6.45
N ALA A 103 11.73 11.55 -6.54
CA ALA A 103 12.59 10.39 -6.44
C ALA A 103 12.51 9.76 -5.04
N THR A 104 12.56 10.57 -4.00
CA THR A 104 12.42 10.13 -2.61
C THR A 104 11.00 9.66 -2.30
N PHE A 105 9.98 10.39 -2.75
CA PHE A 105 8.57 10.08 -2.47
C PHE A 105 8.13 8.73 -3.06
N TYR A 106 8.62 8.39 -4.24
CA TYR A 106 8.27 7.15 -4.94
C TYR A 106 9.25 5.99 -4.72
N ASP A 107 10.28 6.19 -3.92
CA ASP A 107 11.20 5.13 -3.48
C ASP A 107 10.49 4.27 -2.42
N THR A 108 10.08 3.06 -2.81
CA THR A 108 9.35 2.14 -1.92
C THR A 108 10.17 1.67 -0.72
N ASP A 109 11.50 1.77 -0.78
CA ASP A 109 12.37 1.44 0.35
C ASP A 109 12.41 2.56 1.41
N LYS A 110 11.93 3.75 1.07
CA LYS A 110 11.82 4.89 1.97
C LYS A 110 10.38 5.16 2.40
N VAL A 111 9.44 5.13 1.43
CA VAL A 111 8.05 5.53 1.61
C VAL A 111 7.11 4.42 1.21
N ALA A 112 6.30 3.95 2.17
CA ALA A 112 5.17 3.06 1.94
C ALA A 112 3.89 3.89 1.79
N ILE A 113 3.09 3.60 0.77
CA ILE A 113 1.78 4.21 0.57
C ILE A 113 0.72 3.12 0.73
N LEU A 114 0.02 3.12 1.88
CA LEU A 114 -1.03 2.16 2.22
C LEU A 114 -2.36 2.90 2.46
N PRO A 115 -3.17 3.14 1.42
CA PRO A 115 -4.47 3.75 1.56
C PRO A 115 -5.47 2.82 2.29
N MET A 116 -6.61 3.34 2.70
CA MET A 116 -7.70 2.53 3.28
C MET A 116 -8.36 1.63 2.24
N GLY A 117 -8.40 2.05 0.98
CA GLY A 117 -8.76 1.22 -0.18
C GLY A 117 -7.64 1.23 -1.20
N PHE A 118 -7.22 0.07 -1.69
CA PHE A 118 -6.13 -0.04 -2.67
C PHE A 118 -6.58 0.20 -4.12
N CYS A 119 -7.88 0.23 -4.38
CA CYS A 119 -8.45 0.53 -5.68
C CYS A 119 -9.20 1.85 -5.67
N PHE A 120 -9.34 2.49 -6.84
CA PHE A 120 -10.31 3.54 -7.05
C PHE A 120 -11.73 3.01 -6.75
N PRO A 121 -12.50 3.66 -5.84
CA PRO A 121 -13.79 3.11 -5.41
C PRO A 121 -14.95 3.38 -6.38
N GLY A 122 -14.74 4.22 -7.40
CA GLY A 122 -15.76 4.68 -8.33
C GLY A 122 -16.33 6.04 -7.96
N TYR A 123 -17.24 6.52 -8.80
CA TYR A 123 -18.00 7.76 -8.56
C TYR A 123 -19.42 7.49 -8.11
N ASP A 124 -19.94 8.37 -7.29
CA ASP A 124 -21.37 8.46 -7.01
C ASP A 124 -22.13 9.11 -8.19
N ALA A 125 -23.46 9.24 -8.07
CA ALA A 125 -24.30 9.86 -9.09
C ALA A 125 -24.00 11.36 -9.33
N LYS A 126 -23.27 12.01 -8.42
CA LYS A 126 -22.88 13.43 -8.52
C LYS A 126 -21.46 13.61 -9.03
N GLY A 127 -20.74 12.52 -9.34
CA GLY A 127 -19.36 12.55 -9.82
C GLY A 127 -18.31 12.71 -8.72
N SER A 128 -18.67 12.50 -7.45
CA SER A 128 -17.72 12.50 -6.34
C SER A 128 -17.16 11.10 -6.10
N ASP A 129 -15.91 11.01 -5.61
CA ASP A 129 -15.30 9.75 -5.22
C ASP A 129 -16.13 9.06 -4.13
N LEU A 130 -16.46 7.80 -4.35
CA LEU A 130 -17.07 6.96 -3.33
C LEU A 130 -16.09 6.66 -2.18
N PRO A 131 -16.59 6.39 -0.97
CA PRO A 131 -15.73 6.00 0.15
C PRO A 131 -15.02 4.67 -0.12
N PRO A 132 -13.80 4.48 0.46
CA PRO A 132 -13.09 3.22 0.33
C PRO A 132 -13.92 2.06 0.87
N PRO A 133 -14.00 0.91 0.18
CA PRO A 133 -14.72 -0.25 0.69
C PRO A 133 -14.09 -0.74 2.01
N PRO A 134 -14.84 -0.81 3.13
CA PRO A 134 -14.27 -1.23 4.43
C PRO A 134 -13.66 -2.64 4.41
N VAL A 135 -14.16 -3.51 3.53
CA VAL A 135 -13.60 -4.87 3.35
C VAL A 135 -12.15 -4.81 2.92
N CYS A 136 -11.76 -3.85 2.08
CA CYS A 136 -10.39 -3.70 1.60
C CYS A 136 -9.41 -3.48 2.75
N ALA A 137 -9.70 -2.52 3.64
CA ALA A 137 -8.87 -2.25 4.81
C ALA A 137 -8.79 -3.46 5.76
N ARG A 138 -9.93 -4.11 6.03
CA ARG A 138 -9.97 -5.29 6.92
C ARG A 138 -9.16 -6.47 6.39
N THR A 139 -9.21 -6.71 5.08
CA THR A 139 -8.54 -7.86 4.46
C THR A 139 -7.03 -7.66 4.35
N TRP A 140 -6.59 -6.47 3.93
CA TRP A 140 -5.21 -6.30 3.48
C TRP A 140 -4.31 -5.48 4.39
N ARG A 141 -4.86 -4.49 5.13
CA ARG A 141 -4.01 -3.57 5.90
C ARG A 141 -3.28 -4.20 7.07
N PRO A 142 -3.86 -5.14 7.86
CA PRO A 142 -3.13 -5.77 8.96
C PRO A 142 -1.84 -6.44 8.50
N ASP A 143 -1.92 -7.23 7.43
CA ASP A 143 -0.76 -7.95 6.90
C ASP A 143 0.23 -7.00 6.21
N ALA A 144 -0.27 -6.02 5.43
CA ALA A 144 0.58 -4.99 4.83
C ALA A 144 1.35 -4.17 5.88
N LEU A 145 0.71 -3.81 7.00
CA LEU A 145 1.38 -3.11 8.10
C LEU A 145 2.38 -4.00 8.83
N ALA A 146 2.08 -5.30 8.97
CA ALA A 146 3.00 -6.26 9.57
C ALA A 146 4.28 -6.45 8.75
N MET A 147 4.24 -6.14 7.45
CA MET A 147 5.41 -6.14 6.57
C MET A 147 6.32 -4.91 6.73
N LEU A 148 5.93 -3.92 7.51
CA LEU A 148 6.65 -2.64 7.70
C LEU A 148 7.15 -2.51 9.14
N PRO A 149 8.12 -3.33 9.59
CA PRO A 149 8.56 -3.38 10.98
C PRO A 149 9.32 -2.13 11.43
N ASP A 150 9.94 -1.41 10.49
CA ASP A 150 10.85 -0.29 10.76
C ASP A 150 10.20 1.09 10.61
N LEU A 151 8.87 1.16 10.57
CA LEU A 151 8.17 2.44 10.45
C LEU A 151 8.51 3.40 11.61
N ARG A 152 8.92 4.62 11.25
CA ARG A 152 9.25 5.71 12.18
C ARG A 152 8.26 6.87 12.13
N LEU A 153 7.64 7.09 10.96
CA LEU A 153 6.67 8.17 10.76
C LEU A 153 5.44 7.62 10.06
N LYS A 154 4.26 8.01 10.56
CA LYS A 154 2.97 7.73 9.92
C LYS A 154 2.29 9.07 9.59
N VAL A 155 2.04 9.33 8.32
CA VAL A 155 1.30 10.48 7.82
C VAL A 155 -0.10 10.03 7.44
N LEU A 156 -1.12 10.54 8.13
CA LEU A 156 -2.53 10.19 7.90
C LEU A 156 -3.21 11.34 7.15
N ILE A 157 -3.87 11.03 6.03
CA ILE A 157 -4.46 12.02 5.13
C ILE A 157 -5.94 11.72 4.95
N GLY A 158 -6.78 12.64 5.40
CA GLY A 158 -8.24 12.55 5.31
C GLY A 158 -8.87 11.69 6.40
N GLY A 159 -10.18 11.89 6.62
CA GLY A 159 -10.92 11.32 7.75
C GLY A 159 -11.02 9.79 7.78
N TYR A 160 -10.85 9.11 6.65
CA TYR A 160 -10.87 7.64 6.61
C TYR A 160 -9.56 7.01 7.08
N ALA A 161 -8.44 7.74 7.09
CA ALA A 161 -7.13 7.25 7.51
C ALA A 161 -6.85 7.51 9.01
N MET A 162 -7.63 8.39 9.62
CA MET A 162 -7.61 8.73 11.05
C MET A 162 -8.54 7.82 11.83
#